data_306bd59d454160adb7e36b241bda11fb
#
_entry.id   306bd59d454160adb7e36b241bda11fb
#
_cell.length_a   1.000
_cell.length_b   1.000
_cell.length_c   1.000
_cell.angle_alpha   90.00
_cell.angle_beta   90.00
_cell.angle_gamma   90.00
#
_symmetry.space_group_name_H-M   'P 1'
#
loop_
_entity.id
_entity.type
_entity.pdbx_description
1 polymer ?
#
loop_
_entity_poly.entity_id
_entity_poly.type
_entity_poly.pdbx_seq_one_letter_code
_entity_poly.pdbx_strand_id
1 'polypeptide(L)'
;MTRLSRMLSSLTPRRGKPDMSIVVVVHNIPREAPRTLFSLSRGYQRHICATDYEVIVVDNGSDPPLDRRVIEETFGPNFRLIRLDAAPPSPAHAVNRGLAEARGEIVGVMIDGARLVTPGLLHFARQGARLYDRAIVATLGWYLGHDFQRWAMTAGYDTKDEDALLSSIDWPQNGYRLFEVATLDESSVDGWLMPVTESNALFLRRELWTELGGLDERFDAPGGGLLNLDTYRRALELPDTEPVLLLGEGTFHQLHGGVATNVAVGCLAESLARWNAHYES
;
A
#
# COMPACT_ATOMS: atom_id res chain seq x y z
N MET A 1 -14.51 30.13 14.29
CA MET A 1 -13.47 30.28 13.26
C MET A 1 -14.09 30.05 11.90
N THR A 2 -13.99 31.00 10.98
CA THR A 2 -14.66 30.93 9.67
C THR A 2 -13.96 29.88 8.74
N ARG A 3 -14.73 29.29 7.82
CA ARG A 3 -14.24 28.31 6.79
C ARG A 3 -13.01 28.85 6.03
N LEU A 4 -12.92 30.18 5.83
CA LEU A 4 -11.79 30.86 5.18
C LEU A 4 -10.50 30.80 6.04
N SER A 5 -10.60 30.88 7.36
CA SER A 5 -9.48 30.84 8.29
C SER A 5 -8.84 29.42 8.31
N ARG A 6 -9.66 28.35 8.15
CA ARG A 6 -9.17 26.97 8.01
C ARG A 6 -8.50 26.74 6.65
N MET A 7 -9.02 27.31 5.56
CA MET A 7 -8.39 27.23 4.23
C MET A 7 -7.03 27.93 4.18
N LEU A 8 -6.89 29.08 4.82
CA LEU A 8 -5.62 29.81 4.83
C LEU A 8 -4.56 29.18 5.75
N SER A 9 -4.96 28.50 6.83
CA SER A 9 -4.02 27.76 7.69
C SER A 9 -3.47 26.50 7.00
N SER A 10 -4.15 25.96 5.99
CA SER A 10 -3.69 24.82 5.18
C SER A 10 -2.65 25.20 4.11
N LEU A 11 -2.45 26.48 3.85
CA LEU A 11 -1.54 26.99 2.81
C LEU A 11 -0.14 27.37 3.32
N THR A 12 0.08 27.39 4.64
CA THR A 12 1.42 27.61 5.18
C THR A 12 2.15 26.29 5.35
N PRO A 13 3.25 26.01 4.59
CA PRO A 13 4.06 24.81 4.83
C PRO A 13 4.58 24.89 6.26
N ARG A 14 4.17 23.94 7.10
CA ARG A 14 4.78 23.75 8.41
C ARG A 14 6.22 23.32 8.17
N ARG A 15 7.18 24.24 8.31
CA ARG A 15 8.61 23.94 8.22
C ARG A 15 8.94 22.77 9.16
N GLY A 16 9.26 21.60 8.59
CA GLY A 16 9.86 20.48 9.30
C GLY A 16 9.05 19.20 9.43
N LYS A 17 7.76 19.15 9.05
CA LYS A 17 6.98 17.88 9.02
C LYS A 17 6.40 17.66 7.63
N PRO A 18 6.46 16.42 7.11
CA PRO A 18 5.77 16.08 5.87
C PRO A 18 4.24 16.15 6.08
N ASP A 19 3.50 16.44 5.02
CA ASP A 19 2.03 16.35 5.04
C ASP A 19 1.57 14.89 5.12
N MET A 20 2.35 13.99 4.48
CA MET A 20 1.99 12.58 4.32
C MET A 20 3.15 11.66 4.73
N SER A 21 2.84 10.53 5.35
CA SER A 21 3.74 9.40 5.56
C SER A 21 3.22 8.19 4.83
N ILE A 22 4.08 7.47 4.11
CA ILE A 22 3.75 6.22 3.42
C ILE A 22 4.50 5.10 4.13
N VAL A 23 3.78 4.14 4.69
CA VAL A 23 4.34 2.93 5.31
C VAL A 23 4.36 1.82 4.27
N VAL A 24 5.53 1.25 4.01
CA VAL A 24 5.74 0.13 3.08
C VAL A 24 6.46 -0.98 3.81
N VAL A 25 5.87 -2.17 3.86
CA VAL A 25 6.50 -3.36 4.49
C VAL A 25 7.21 -4.18 3.43
N VAL A 26 8.44 -4.57 3.72
CA VAL A 26 9.29 -5.39 2.84
C VAL A 26 9.74 -6.65 3.59
N HIS A 27 9.64 -7.82 2.96
CA HIS A 27 10.15 -9.09 3.48
C HIS A 27 10.61 -10.01 2.36
N ASN A 28 11.92 -10.21 2.23
CA ASN A 28 12.53 -11.14 1.26
C ASN A 28 12.08 -10.97 -0.21
N ILE A 29 11.92 -9.72 -0.65
CA ILE A 29 11.52 -9.36 -2.03
C ILE A 29 12.55 -8.43 -2.69
N PRO A 30 13.80 -8.91 -2.88
CA PRO A 30 14.91 -8.06 -3.37
C PRO A 30 14.73 -7.60 -4.82
N ARG A 31 13.93 -8.30 -5.63
CA ARG A 31 13.62 -7.93 -7.02
C ARG A 31 12.50 -6.88 -7.08
N GLU A 32 11.47 -7.03 -6.26
CA GLU A 32 10.23 -6.24 -6.29
C GLU A 32 10.38 -4.91 -5.53
N ALA A 33 10.99 -4.95 -4.35
CA ALA A 33 11.08 -3.79 -3.47
C ALA A 33 11.74 -2.56 -4.14
N PRO A 34 12.85 -2.66 -4.89
CA PRO A 34 13.43 -1.52 -5.59
C PRO A 34 12.46 -0.85 -6.57
N ARG A 35 11.65 -1.63 -7.28
CA ARG A 35 10.64 -1.11 -8.22
C ARG A 35 9.52 -0.38 -7.48
N THR A 36 9.04 -0.97 -6.40
CA THR A 36 8.03 -0.35 -5.52
C THR A 36 8.53 0.98 -4.97
N LEU A 37 9.74 1.00 -4.40
CA LEU A 37 10.33 2.23 -3.84
C LEU A 37 10.60 3.28 -4.93
N PHE A 38 11.03 2.87 -6.13
CA PHE A 38 11.15 3.77 -7.27
C PHE A 38 9.80 4.39 -7.63
N SER A 39 8.72 3.61 -7.66
CA SER A 39 7.37 4.11 -7.97
C SER A 39 6.83 5.08 -6.91
N LEU A 40 7.39 5.10 -5.70
CA LEU A 40 7.10 6.08 -4.64
C LEU A 40 8.10 7.25 -4.62
N SER A 41 9.13 7.22 -5.45
CA SER A 41 10.17 8.25 -5.46
C SER A 41 9.70 9.56 -6.09
N ARG A 42 10.40 10.65 -5.74
CA ARG A 42 10.15 11.96 -6.32
C ARG A 42 10.32 11.98 -7.85
N GLY A 43 11.22 11.18 -8.37
CA GLY A 43 11.47 11.10 -9.83
C GLY A 43 10.31 10.55 -10.62
N TYR A 44 9.48 9.76 -9.96
CA TYR A 44 8.32 9.08 -10.56
C TYR A 44 6.98 9.73 -10.19
N GLN A 45 6.78 10.09 -8.90
CA GLN A 45 5.52 10.69 -8.44
C GLN A 45 5.34 12.10 -8.98
N ARG A 46 4.13 12.40 -9.48
CA ARG A 46 3.77 13.67 -10.13
C ARG A 46 2.97 14.56 -9.18
N HIS A 47 3.11 15.87 -9.36
CA HIS A 47 2.32 16.89 -8.64
C HIS A 47 2.49 16.89 -7.11
N ILE A 48 3.57 16.28 -6.61
CA ILE A 48 3.93 16.28 -5.19
C ILE A 48 5.43 16.52 -5.03
N CYS A 49 5.83 17.27 -4.01
CA CYS A 49 7.23 17.55 -3.71
C CYS A 49 7.76 16.55 -2.67
N ALA A 50 9.08 16.23 -2.73
CA ALA A 50 9.71 15.33 -1.75
C ALA A 50 9.63 15.84 -0.31
N THR A 51 9.45 17.15 -0.11
CA THR A 51 9.27 17.75 1.21
C THR A 51 7.85 17.57 1.77
N ASP A 52 6.89 17.19 0.91
CA ASP A 52 5.50 17.05 1.28
C ASP A 52 5.19 15.65 1.84
N TYR A 53 6.08 14.67 1.61
CA TYR A 53 5.87 13.29 2.09
C TYR A 53 7.17 12.63 2.52
N GLU A 54 7.03 11.60 3.34
CA GLU A 54 8.07 10.63 3.67
C GLU A 54 7.62 9.21 3.34
N VAL A 55 8.58 8.34 3.04
CA VAL A 55 8.35 6.90 2.88
C VAL A 55 9.07 6.18 4.01
N ILE A 56 8.33 5.43 4.79
CA ILE A 56 8.81 4.62 5.90
C ILE A 56 8.85 3.17 5.41
N VAL A 57 10.04 2.72 5.03
CA VAL A 57 10.28 1.34 4.63
C VAL A 57 10.51 0.52 5.89
N VAL A 58 9.63 -0.45 6.15
CA VAL A 58 9.78 -1.37 7.28
C VAL A 58 10.27 -2.71 6.75
N ASP A 59 11.54 -3.00 6.99
CA ASP A 59 12.14 -4.29 6.67
C ASP A 59 11.76 -5.29 7.77
N ASN A 60 10.81 -6.16 7.44
CA ASN A 60 10.23 -7.15 8.33
C ASN A 60 11.08 -8.44 8.37
N GLY A 61 12.35 -8.30 8.74
CA GLY A 61 13.24 -9.45 8.92
C GLY A 61 13.78 -10.05 7.62
N SER A 62 14.03 -9.27 6.57
CA SER A 62 14.64 -9.81 5.33
C SER A 62 16.04 -10.37 5.56
N ASP A 63 16.40 -11.41 4.81
CA ASP A 63 17.74 -11.98 4.74
C ASP A 63 18.18 -12.12 3.27
N PRO A 64 19.18 -11.35 2.81
CA PRO A 64 19.91 -10.31 3.55
C PRO A 64 19.05 -9.06 3.88
N PRO A 65 19.43 -8.31 4.95
CA PRO A 65 18.73 -7.10 5.32
C PRO A 65 18.87 -5.99 4.28
N LEU A 66 17.87 -5.11 4.20
CA LEU A 66 17.96 -3.91 3.37
C LEU A 66 19.05 -2.96 3.92
N ASP A 67 19.80 -2.33 3.00
CA ASP A 67 20.80 -1.33 3.35
C ASP A 67 20.19 0.08 3.36
N ARG A 68 20.24 0.74 4.53
CA ARG A 68 19.72 2.10 4.71
C ARG A 68 20.36 3.10 3.75
N ARG A 69 21.69 3.01 3.55
CA ARG A 69 22.40 3.95 2.67
C ARG A 69 21.96 3.80 1.25
N VAL A 70 21.84 2.56 0.78
CA VAL A 70 21.35 2.26 -0.57
C VAL A 70 19.96 2.84 -0.78
N ILE A 71 19.06 2.70 0.20
CA ILE A 71 17.70 3.24 0.12
C ILE A 71 17.72 4.78 0.04
N GLU A 72 18.39 5.44 0.96
CA GLU A 72 18.44 6.91 1.03
C GLU A 72 19.17 7.53 -0.20
N GLU A 73 20.25 6.92 -0.65
CA GLU A 73 21.02 7.39 -1.82
C GLU A 73 20.26 7.16 -3.13
N THR A 74 19.53 6.04 -3.25
CA THR A 74 18.82 5.68 -4.48
C THR A 74 17.49 6.42 -4.63
N PHE A 75 16.69 6.51 -3.56
CA PHE A 75 15.30 7.01 -3.65
C PHE A 75 15.12 8.41 -3.05
N GLY A 76 16.07 8.89 -2.26
CA GLY A 76 16.11 10.24 -1.71
C GLY A 76 15.99 10.31 -0.19
N PRO A 77 16.29 11.50 0.38
CA PRO A 77 16.37 11.70 1.84
C PRO A 77 15.01 11.67 2.56
N ASN A 78 13.91 11.63 1.82
CA ASN A 78 12.57 11.46 2.36
C ASN A 78 12.20 9.98 2.58
N PHE A 79 13.10 9.03 2.24
CA PHE A 79 12.96 7.62 2.57
C PHE A 79 13.67 7.32 3.90
N ARG A 80 13.02 6.56 4.77
CA ARG A 80 13.55 6.10 6.06
C ARG A 80 13.40 4.59 6.18
N LEU A 81 14.46 3.91 6.61
CA LEU A 81 14.42 2.48 6.85
C LEU A 81 14.27 2.19 8.35
N ILE A 82 13.33 1.31 8.68
CA ILE A 82 13.17 0.66 9.99
C ILE A 82 13.43 -0.83 9.79
N ARG A 83 14.32 -1.40 10.57
CA ARG A 83 14.59 -2.86 10.58
C ARG A 83 13.93 -3.50 11.79
N LEU A 84 13.25 -4.63 11.56
CA LEU A 84 12.73 -5.52 12.59
C LEU A 84 13.50 -6.85 12.52
N ASP A 85 14.30 -7.16 13.55
CA ASP A 85 15.15 -8.36 13.53
C ASP A 85 14.39 -9.62 13.94
N ALA A 86 13.37 -9.49 14.80
CA ALA A 86 12.50 -10.58 15.24
C ALA A 86 11.07 -10.29 14.81
N ALA A 87 10.82 -10.45 13.50
CA ALA A 87 9.54 -10.08 12.90
C ALA A 87 8.57 -11.27 12.89
N PRO A 88 7.30 -11.08 13.31
CA PRO A 88 6.26 -12.06 13.09
C PRO A 88 6.05 -12.33 11.59
N PRO A 89 5.54 -13.53 11.22
CA PRO A 89 5.24 -13.85 9.82
C PRO A 89 4.18 -12.94 9.20
N SER A 90 3.28 -12.40 10.01
CA SER A 90 2.27 -11.41 9.60
C SER A 90 2.89 -10.01 9.46
N PRO A 91 2.51 -9.23 8.46
CA PRO A 91 2.95 -7.84 8.31
C PRO A 91 2.29 -6.87 9.31
N ALA A 92 1.27 -7.30 10.07
CA ALA A 92 0.50 -6.42 10.96
C ALA A 92 1.39 -5.63 11.92
N HIS A 93 2.29 -6.31 12.63
CA HIS A 93 3.23 -5.68 13.56
C HIS A 93 4.17 -4.68 12.84
N ALA A 94 4.66 -5.03 11.67
CA ALA A 94 5.54 -4.16 10.89
C ALA A 94 4.82 -2.88 10.44
N VAL A 95 3.57 -3.00 9.99
CA VAL A 95 2.74 -1.84 9.64
C VAL A 95 2.49 -0.98 10.87
N ASN A 96 2.09 -1.55 11.99
CA ASN A 96 1.85 -0.81 13.24
C ASN A 96 3.11 -0.08 13.72
N ARG A 97 4.28 -0.70 13.56
CA ARG A 97 5.55 -0.05 13.83
C ARG A 97 5.78 1.15 12.91
N GLY A 98 5.48 1.02 11.62
CA GLY A 98 5.54 2.12 10.65
C GLY A 98 4.56 3.24 10.97
N LEU A 99 3.31 2.91 11.35
CA LEU A 99 2.29 3.87 11.78
C LEU A 99 2.74 4.68 13.01
N ALA A 100 3.35 4.03 13.99
CA ALA A 100 3.88 4.70 15.20
C ALA A 100 5.00 5.69 14.89
N GLU A 101 5.77 5.46 13.83
CA GLU A 101 6.88 6.33 13.39
C GLU A 101 6.43 7.41 12.38
N ALA A 102 5.19 7.36 11.90
CA ALA A 102 4.66 8.29 10.92
C ALA A 102 4.53 9.71 11.49
N ARG A 103 5.04 10.70 10.75
CA ARG A 103 5.04 12.11 11.15
C ARG A 103 3.99 12.93 10.39
N GLY A 104 3.54 12.43 9.24
CA GLY A 104 2.53 13.09 8.42
C GLY A 104 1.17 13.19 9.09
N GLU A 105 0.38 14.16 8.66
CA GLU A 105 -1.04 14.27 9.06
C GLU A 105 -1.87 13.16 8.40
N ILE A 106 -1.53 12.83 7.14
CA ILE A 106 -2.13 11.74 6.38
C ILE A 106 -1.13 10.58 6.37
N VAL A 107 -1.60 9.36 6.64
CA VAL A 107 -0.75 8.18 6.57
C VAL A 107 -1.35 7.18 5.57
N GLY A 108 -0.54 6.83 4.57
CA GLY A 108 -0.82 5.76 3.63
C GLY A 108 -0.14 4.47 4.07
N VAL A 109 -0.83 3.36 3.98
CA VAL A 109 -0.29 2.02 4.25
C VAL A 109 -0.28 1.21 2.96
N MET A 110 0.90 0.74 2.58
CA MET A 110 1.11 -0.30 1.57
C MET A 110 1.63 -1.54 2.30
N ILE A 111 0.73 -2.46 2.57
CA ILE A 111 1.02 -3.63 3.41
C ILE A 111 2.01 -4.60 2.75
N ASP A 112 2.10 -4.54 1.43
CA ASP A 112 2.96 -5.38 0.61
C ASP A 112 3.91 -4.52 -0.22
N GLY A 113 5.21 -4.66 0.04
CA GLY A 113 6.29 -3.97 -0.67
C GLY A 113 6.54 -4.47 -2.09
N ALA A 114 5.74 -5.40 -2.61
CA ALA A 114 5.80 -5.87 -3.99
C ALA A 114 4.76 -5.19 -4.89
N ARG A 115 4.37 -3.93 -4.62
CA ARG A 115 3.37 -3.22 -5.40
C ARG A 115 3.90 -1.95 -6.04
N LEU A 116 3.90 -1.89 -7.37
CA LEU A 116 4.06 -0.65 -8.11
C LEU A 116 2.83 0.23 -7.92
N VAL A 117 3.00 1.54 -8.05
CA VAL A 117 1.88 2.48 -7.97
C VAL A 117 1.86 3.41 -9.18
N THR A 118 0.71 3.98 -9.49
CA THR A 118 0.59 5.02 -10.52
C THR A 118 1.29 6.33 -10.12
N PRO A 119 1.74 7.15 -11.09
CA PRO A 119 2.49 8.38 -10.82
C PRO A 119 1.69 9.48 -10.08
N GLY A 120 0.36 9.44 -10.14
CA GLY A 120 -0.50 10.42 -9.50
C GLY A 120 -0.95 10.02 -8.09
N LEU A 121 -0.68 8.78 -7.68
CA LEU A 121 -1.27 8.21 -6.45
C LEU A 121 -1.10 9.11 -5.23
N LEU A 122 0.11 9.54 -4.92
CA LEU A 122 0.35 10.32 -3.70
C LEU A 122 -0.32 11.69 -3.75
N HIS A 123 -0.34 12.33 -4.93
CA HIS A 123 -1.03 13.60 -5.10
C HIS A 123 -2.53 13.46 -4.86
N PHE A 124 -3.18 12.52 -5.55
CA PHE A 124 -4.63 12.34 -5.46
C PHE A 124 -5.06 11.75 -4.12
N ALA A 125 -4.25 10.89 -3.49
CA ALA A 125 -4.51 10.43 -2.13
C ALA A 125 -4.49 11.58 -1.12
N ARG A 126 -3.53 12.51 -1.24
CA ARG A 126 -3.48 13.73 -0.42
C ARG A 126 -4.72 14.61 -0.63
N GLN A 127 -5.18 14.76 -1.87
CA GLN A 127 -6.40 15.52 -2.17
C GLN A 127 -7.65 14.82 -1.63
N GLY A 128 -7.78 13.52 -1.87
CA GLY A 128 -8.88 12.70 -1.37
C GLY A 128 -9.02 12.77 0.15
N ALA A 129 -7.91 12.64 0.87
CA ALA A 129 -7.90 12.72 2.34
C ALA A 129 -8.26 14.12 2.91
N ARG A 130 -8.32 15.14 2.04
CA ARG A 130 -8.72 16.51 2.40
C ARG A 130 -10.15 16.87 2.02
N LEU A 131 -10.83 15.99 1.26
CA LEU A 131 -12.24 16.24 0.87
C LEU A 131 -13.16 16.21 2.09
N TYR A 132 -12.92 15.30 3.01
CA TYR A 132 -13.69 15.14 4.23
C TYR A 132 -12.75 15.03 5.44
N ASP A 133 -13.25 15.42 6.60
CA ASP A 133 -12.46 15.34 7.84
C ASP A 133 -12.13 13.86 8.21
N ARG A 134 -13.00 12.92 7.79
CA ARG A 134 -12.88 11.48 8.08
C ARG A 134 -12.88 10.65 6.78
N ALA A 135 -12.09 11.08 5.79
CA ALA A 135 -11.97 10.37 4.51
C ALA A 135 -11.21 9.05 4.67
N ILE A 136 -11.76 8.00 4.06
CA ILE A 136 -11.13 6.69 3.87
C ILE A 136 -10.75 6.60 2.39
N VAL A 137 -9.48 6.88 2.06
CA VAL A 137 -9.05 6.94 0.66
C VAL A 137 -8.43 5.63 0.23
N ALA A 138 -8.96 5.06 -0.84
CA ALA A 138 -8.59 3.75 -1.37
C ALA A 138 -8.34 3.80 -2.88
N THR A 139 -7.66 2.79 -3.40
CA THR A 139 -7.49 2.55 -4.83
C THR A 139 -7.80 1.10 -5.17
N LEU A 140 -8.02 0.82 -6.46
CA LEU A 140 -8.12 -0.54 -6.95
C LEU A 140 -6.75 -1.22 -6.96
N GLY A 141 -6.75 -2.54 -6.75
CA GLY A 141 -5.63 -3.43 -6.93
C GLY A 141 -5.63 -4.09 -8.32
N TRP A 142 -4.44 -4.33 -8.82
CA TRP A 142 -4.18 -4.95 -10.14
C TRP A 142 -3.08 -6.00 -9.99
N TYR A 143 -3.15 -7.06 -10.79
CA TYR A 143 -2.04 -7.97 -11.02
C TYR A 143 -1.32 -7.61 -12.32
N LEU A 144 0.00 -7.69 -12.34
CA LEU A 144 0.76 -7.64 -13.58
C LEU A 144 0.55 -8.95 -14.34
N GLY A 145 0.09 -8.84 -15.60
CA GLY A 145 -0.30 -9.98 -16.43
C GLY A 145 -1.73 -9.89 -16.91
N HIS A 146 -2.16 -10.89 -17.69
CA HIS A 146 -3.43 -10.89 -18.40
C HIS A 146 -4.54 -11.69 -17.71
N ASP A 147 -4.25 -12.23 -16.52
CA ASP A 147 -5.18 -13.03 -15.73
C ASP A 147 -4.93 -12.86 -14.24
N PHE A 148 -5.83 -13.39 -13.41
CA PHE A 148 -5.60 -13.46 -11.97
C PHE A 148 -4.31 -14.22 -11.68
N GLN A 149 -3.48 -13.68 -10.81
CA GLN A 149 -2.12 -14.15 -10.60
C GLN A 149 -2.04 -15.66 -10.34
N ARG A 150 -2.96 -16.19 -9.55
CA ARG A 150 -3.06 -17.63 -9.23
C ARG A 150 -3.27 -18.50 -10.49
N TRP A 151 -4.10 -18.07 -11.42
CA TRP A 151 -4.38 -18.80 -12.65
C TRP A 151 -3.25 -18.63 -13.67
N ALA A 152 -2.73 -17.43 -13.79
CA ALA A 152 -1.57 -17.15 -14.64
C ALA A 152 -0.36 -18.03 -14.24
N MET A 153 -0.05 -18.15 -12.95
CA MET A 153 1.01 -19.04 -12.45
C MET A 153 0.74 -20.52 -12.76
N THR A 154 -0.52 -20.96 -12.61
CA THR A 154 -0.89 -22.34 -12.97
C THR A 154 -0.71 -22.61 -14.46
N ALA A 155 -0.88 -21.58 -15.30
CA ALA A 155 -0.64 -21.62 -16.74
C ALA A 155 0.85 -21.46 -17.13
N GLY A 156 1.75 -21.28 -16.15
CA GLY A 156 3.19 -21.19 -16.36
C GLY A 156 3.77 -19.78 -16.36
N TYR A 157 2.96 -18.74 -16.07
CA TYR A 157 3.45 -17.35 -15.92
C TYR A 157 4.44 -17.27 -14.76
N ASP A 158 5.60 -16.69 -15.01
CA ASP A 158 6.67 -16.54 -14.04
C ASP A 158 7.24 -15.12 -13.97
N THR A 159 8.27 -14.94 -13.14
CA THR A 159 8.93 -13.64 -12.95
C THR A 159 9.62 -13.12 -14.22
N LYS A 160 10.00 -13.98 -15.16
CA LYS A 160 10.62 -13.57 -16.44
C LYS A 160 9.57 -13.02 -17.38
N ASP A 161 8.37 -13.61 -17.40
CA ASP A 161 7.26 -13.10 -18.17
C ASP A 161 6.85 -11.72 -17.68
N GLU A 162 6.77 -11.53 -16.35
CA GLU A 162 6.51 -10.24 -15.75
C GLU A 162 7.59 -9.20 -16.08
N ASP A 163 8.87 -9.59 -16.03
CA ASP A 163 9.97 -8.71 -16.40
C ASP A 163 9.89 -8.32 -17.89
N ALA A 164 9.49 -9.23 -18.76
CA ALA A 164 9.28 -8.96 -20.18
C ALA A 164 8.10 -7.99 -20.40
N LEU A 165 6.97 -8.18 -19.70
CA LEU A 165 5.84 -7.26 -19.73
C LEU A 165 6.23 -5.85 -19.30
N LEU A 166 6.87 -5.71 -18.13
CA LEU A 166 7.33 -4.42 -17.62
C LEU A 166 8.32 -3.74 -18.57
N SER A 167 9.20 -4.52 -19.21
CA SER A 167 10.18 -4.00 -20.18
C SER A 167 9.54 -3.54 -21.49
N SER A 168 8.35 -4.05 -21.84
CA SER A 168 7.63 -3.71 -23.08
C SER A 168 6.96 -2.33 -23.05
N ILE A 169 6.77 -1.72 -21.88
CA ILE A 169 5.90 -0.56 -21.69
C ILE A 169 6.57 0.71 -21.18
N ASP A 170 7.88 0.80 -21.05
CA ASP A 170 8.58 1.99 -20.52
C ASP A 170 7.87 2.65 -19.31
N TRP A 171 7.41 1.83 -18.36
CA TRP A 171 6.65 2.29 -17.18
C TRP A 171 7.42 3.29 -16.29
N PRO A 172 8.76 3.27 -16.21
CA PRO A 172 9.48 4.24 -15.39
C PRO A 172 9.30 5.68 -15.87
N GLN A 173 9.04 5.90 -17.16
CA GLN A 173 8.79 7.22 -17.75
C GLN A 173 7.32 7.58 -17.77
N ASN A 174 6.45 6.59 -17.96
CA ASN A 174 5.00 6.76 -17.95
C ASN A 174 4.31 5.59 -17.24
N GLY A 175 4.18 5.69 -15.92
CA GLY A 175 3.62 4.64 -15.08
C GLY A 175 2.14 4.34 -15.31
N TYR A 176 1.39 5.19 -15.99
CA TYR A 176 0.03 4.87 -16.40
C TYR A 176 -0.03 3.76 -17.46
N ARG A 177 1.07 3.48 -18.15
CA ARG A 177 1.16 2.31 -19.04
C ARG A 177 1.12 0.97 -18.32
N LEU A 178 1.27 0.95 -16.99
CA LEU A 178 1.04 -0.27 -16.19
C LEU A 178 -0.37 -0.85 -16.41
N PHE A 179 -1.37 -0.01 -16.65
CA PHE A 179 -2.72 -0.48 -16.98
C PHE A 179 -2.80 -1.26 -18.31
N GLU A 180 -1.85 -1.08 -19.23
CA GLU A 180 -1.81 -1.79 -20.53
C GLU A 180 -1.44 -3.28 -20.36
N VAL A 181 -0.77 -3.63 -19.26
CA VAL A 181 -0.22 -4.97 -18.99
C VAL A 181 -0.72 -5.57 -17.69
N ALA A 182 -1.84 -5.10 -17.19
CA ALA A 182 -2.37 -5.52 -15.89
C ALA A 182 -3.86 -5.90 -15.98
N THR A 183 -4.28 -6.76 -15.05
CA THR A 183 -5.68 -7.19 -14.87
C THR A 183 -6.10 -6.81 -13.45
N LEU A 184 -7.36 -6.41 -13.23
CA LEU A 184 -7.91 -6.17 -11.89
C LEU A 184 -7.71 -7.40 -11.00
N ASP A 185 -7.31 -7.18 -9.75
CA ASP A 185 -7.28 -8.27 -8.77
C ASP A 185 -8.69 -8.66 -8.31
N GLU A 186 -8.81 -9.80 -7.61
CA GLU A 186 -10.11 -10.34 -7.22
C GLU A 186 -10.89 -9.38 -6.30
N SER A 187 -10.21 -8.55 -5.50
CA SER A 187 -10.86 -7.59 -4.60
C SER A 187 -11.42 -6.37 -5.32
N SER A 188 -10.98 -6.15 -6.56
CA SER A 188 -11.26 -4.97 -7.38
C SER A 188 -11.98 -5.30 -8.69
N VAL A 189 -12.39 -6.57 -8.89
CA VAL A 189 -12.92 -7.11 -10.15
C VAL A 189 -14.11 -6.33 -10.72
N ASP A 190 -14.91 -5.71 -9.87
CA ASP A 190 -16.09 -4.93 -10.28
C ASP A 190 -15.75 -3.48 -10.69
N GLY A 191 -14.48 -3.09 -10.59
CA GLY A 191 -13.97 -1.81 -11.07
C GLY A 191 -14.32 -0.61 -10.18
N TRP A 192 -14.08 0.59 -10.73
CA TRP A 192 -14.18 1.85 -9.97
C TRP A 192 -15.58 2.27 -9.53
N LEU A 193 -16.63 1.73 -10.12
CA LEU A 193 -18.00 2.16 -9.85
C LEU A 193 -18.75 1.24 -8.88
N MET A 194 -18.06 0.26 -8.34
CA MET A 194 -18.61 -0.69 -7.36
C MET A 194 -17.82 -0.61 -6.05
N PRO A 195 -18.42 -1.01 -4.93
CA PRO A 195 -17.69 -1.11 -3.66
C PRO A 195 -16.51 -2.07 -3.78
N VAL A 196 -15.35 -1.65 -3.29
CA VAL A 196 -14.18 -2.53 -3.14
C VAL A 196 -14.21 -3.18 -1.76
N THR A 197 -13.66 -4.39 -1.65
CA THR A 197 -13.65 -5.13 -0.39
C THR A 197 -12.40 -4.90 0.44
N GLU A 198 -11.31 -4.46 -0.19
CA GLU A 198 -10.05 -4.10 0.47
C GLU A 198 -9.27 -3.08 -0.37
N SER A 199 -8.26 -2.48 0.19
CA SER A 199 -7.30 -1.66 -0.57
C SER A 199 -5.87 -1.94 -0.12
N ASN A 200 -5.00 -2.14 -1.10
CA ASN A 200 -3.56 -2.35 -0.88
C ASN A 200 -2.76 -1.04 -0.79
N ALA A 201 -3.46 0.11 -0.96
CA ALA A 201 -2.95 1.44 -0.67
C ALA A 201 -4.07 2.24 0.00
N LEU A 202 -4.13 2.17 1.32
CA LEU A 202 -5.15 2.78 2.15
C LEU A 202 -4.59 4.02 2.84
N PHE A 203 -5.26 5.18 2.64
CA PHE A 203 -4.81 6.45 3.20
C PHE A 203 -5.88 7.02 4.13
N LEU A 204 -5.50 7.27 5.36
CA LEU A 204 -6.33 7.89 6.40
C LEU A 204 -5.58 9.03 7.04
N ARG A 205 -6.29 9.94 7.71
CA ARG A 205 -5.66 10.83 8.70
C ARG A 205 -5.08 9.99 9.84
N ARG A 206 -3.94 10.41 10.37
CA ARG A 206 -3.25 9.70 11.46
C ARG A 206 -4.14 9.48 12.69
N GLU A 207 -5.06 10.42 12.96
CA GLU A 207 -6.03 10.31 14.04
C GLU A 207 -6.98 9.13 13.83
N LEU A 208 -7.42 8.89 12.58
CA LEU A 208 -8.25 7.73 12.25
C LEU A 208 -7.49 6.42 12.40
N TRP A 209 -6.21 6.36 12.03
CA TRP A 209 -5.36 5.20 12.32
C TRP A 209 -5.24 4.91 13.82
N THR A 210 -5.15 5.97 14.64
CA THR A 210 -5.12 5.84 16.10
C THR A 210 -6.46 5.35 16.64
N GLU A 211 -7.57 5.89 16.15
CA GLU A 211 -8.93 5.47 16.55
C GLU A 211 -9.20 4.01 16.14
N LEU A 212 -8.77 3.62 14.93
CA LEU A 212 -8.85 2.25 14.43
C LEU A 212 -8.02 1.26 15.26
N GLY A 213 -7.00 1.75 15.97
CA GLY A 213 -6.03 0.93 16.70
C GLY A 213 -4.98 0.27 15.79
N GLY A 214 -4.83 0.76 14.55
CA GLY A 214 -3.94 0.17 13.55
C GLY A 214 -4.47 -1.15 12.98
N LEU A 215 -3.56 -1.99 12.51
CA LEU A 215 -3.85 -3.33 12.03
C LEU A 215 -3.97 -4.31 13.21
N ASP A 216 -4.88 -5.26 13.10
CA ASP A 216 -5.11 -6.26 14.15
C ASP A 216 -4.02 -7.35 14.11
N GLU A 217 -3.13 -7.35 15.10
CA GLU A 217 -2.01 -8.31 15.19
C GLU A 217 -2.46 -9.75 15.51
N ARG A 218 -3.74 -9.97 15.78
CA ARG A 218 -4.31 -11.33 15.91
C ARG A 218 -4.37 -12.06 14.55
N PHE A 219 -4.32 -11.32 13.44
CA PHE A 219 -4.07 -11.89 12.11
C PHE A 219 -2.59 -12.25 11.96
N ASP A 220 -2.18 -13.34 12.58
CA ASP A 220 -0.78 -13.79 12.71
C ASP A 220 -0.30 -14.70 11.57
N ALA A 221 -1.18 -15.04 10.62
CA ALA A 221 -0.82 -15.88 9.48
C ALA A 221 0.27 -15.23 8.61
N PRO A 222 1.15 -16.04 7.99
CA PRO A 222 2.10 -15.54 7.01
C PRO A 222 1.40 -14.75 5.90
N GLY A 223 1.91 -13.54 5.59
CA GLY A 223 1.28 -12.61 4.65
C GLY A 223 0.01 -11.93 5.16
N GLY A 224 -0.41 -12.19 6.42
CA GLY A 224 -1.55 -11.55 7.07
C GLY A 224 -2.93 -12.14 6.74
N GLY A 225 -3.05 -13.02 5.75
CA GLY A 225 -4.35 -13.60 5.36
C GLY A 225 -5.36 -12.52 4.94
N LEU A 226 -6.47 -12.39 5.67
CA LEU A 226 -7.54 -11.41 5.40
C LEU A 226 -7.32 -10.06 6.12
N LEU A 227 -6.10 -9.75 6.53
CA LEU A 227 -5.77 -8.55 7.28
C LEU A 227 -6.14 -7.24 6.56
N ASN A 228 -5.96 -7.18 5.23
CA ASN A 228 -6.35 -6.01 4.44
C ASN A 228 -7.87 -5.81 4.44
N LEU A 229 -8.62 -6.88 4.23
CA LEU A 229 -10.08 -6.87 4.25
C LEU A 229 -10.59 -6.43 5.63
N ASP A 230 -10.02 -6.97 6.72
CA ASP A 230 -10.34 -6.56 8.10
C ASP A 230 -10.09 -5.07 8.30
N THR A 231 -8.88 -4.61 7.97
CA THR A 231 -8.48 -3.22 8.19
C THR A 231 -9.38 -2.25 7.42
N TYR A 232 -9.67 -2.55 6.15
CA TYR A 232 -10.53 -1.71 5.32
C TYR A 232 -11.96 -1.67 5.84
N ARG A 233 -12.53 -2.84 6.18
CA ARG A 233 -13.86 -2.96 6.77
C ARG A 233 -13.97 -2.15 8.06
N ARG A 234 -13.05 -2.34 9.03
CA ARG A 234 -13.05 -1.60 10.30
C ARG A 234 -12.91 -0.09 10.07
N ALA A 235 -12.13 0.33 9.08
CA ALA A 235 -12.02 1.74 8.74
C ALA A 235 -13.36 2.33 8.26
N LEU A 236 -14.11 1.59 7.43
CA LEU A 236 -15.43 2.01 6.96
C LEU A 236 -16.51 1.96 8.05
N GLU A 237 -16.33 1.14 9.09
CA GLU A 237 -17.24 1.03 10.24
C GLU A 237 -17.02 2.12 11.30
N LEU A 238 -15.93 2.90 11.19
CA LEU A 238 -15.74 4.06 12.06
C LEU A 238 -16.86 5.11 11.82
N PRO A 239 -17.36 5.77 12.89
CA PRO A 239 -18.44 6.75 12.75
C PRO A 239 -18.08 7.89 11.79
N ASP A 240 -19.07 8.35 11.03
CA ASP A 240 -18.97 9.54 10.15
C ASP A 240 -17.81 9.50 9.14
N THR A 241 -17.37 8.31 8.72
CA THR A 241 -16.35 8.14 7.68
C THR A 241 -16.95 8.19 6.29
N GLU A 242 -16.16 8.75 5.34
CA GLU A 242 -16.55 8.90 3.94
C GLU A 242 -15.55 8.15 3.03
N PRO A 243 -15.98 7.11 2.31
CA PRO A 243 -15.13 6.41 1.36
C PRO A 243 -14.83 7.30 0.14
N VAL A 244 -13.56 7.36 -0.24
CA VAL A 244 -13.07 8.07 -1.41
C VAL A 244 -12.25 7.10 -2.26
N LEU A 245 -12.80 6.70 -3.41
CA LEU A 245 -12.08 5.86 -4.36
C LEU A 245 -11.38 6.71 -5.41
N LEU A 246 -10.08 6.52 -5.58
CA LEU A 246 -9.27 7.27 -6.54
C LEU A 246 -9.44 6.70 -7.94
N LEU A 247 -10.16 7.41 -8.80
CA LEU A 247 -10.37 7.01 -10.19
C LEU A 247 -9.08 7.24 -11.00
N GLY A 248 -8.67 6.22 -11.78
CA GLY A 248 -7.49 6.30 -12.64
C GLY A 248 -6.15 6.12 -11.91
N GLU A 249 -6.16 5.91 -10.60
CA GLU A 249 -4.99 5.52 -9.83
C GLU A 249 -5.11 4.06 -9.38
N GLY A 250 -3.97 3.40 -9.13
CA GLY A 250 -3.99 1.99 -8.74
C GLY A 250 -2.66 1.49 -8.21
N THR A 251 -2.71 0.27 -7.66
CA THR A 251 -1.54 -0.50 -7.23
C THR A 251 -1.42 -1.77 -8.06
N PHE A 252 -0.21 -2.13 -8.47
CA PHE A 252 0.06 -3.27 -9.35
C PHE A 252 0.94 -4.26 -8.61
N HIS A 253 0.36 -5.40 -8.28
CA HIS A 253 1.05 -6.46 -7.56
C HIS A 253 2.03 -7.18 -8.48
N GLN A 254 3.29 -7.25 -8.05
CA GLN A 254 4.36 -7.97 -8.71
C GLN A 254 4.37 -9.43 -8.22
N LEU A 255 4.72 -10.34 -9.11
CA LEU A 255 4.88 -11.75 -8.78
C LEU A 255 6.10 -11.95 -7.86
N HIS A 256 5.87 -12.48 -6.67
CA HIS A 256 6.92 -12.81 -5.70
C HIS A 256 6.59 -14.08 -4.92
N GLY A 257 7.49 -14.54 -4.05
CA GLY A 257 7.30 -15.75 -3.24
C GLY A 257 6.29 -15.65 -2.10
N GLY A 258 5.36 -14.69 -2.14
CA GLY A 258 4.37 -14.45 -1.10
C GLY A 258 3.40 -15.63 -0.91
N VAL A 259 3.03 -15.89 0.35
CA VAL A 259 2.19 -17.04 0.72
C VAL A 259 0.75 -16.84 0.26
N ALA A 260 0.21 -15.63 0.34
CA ALA A 260 -1.19 -15.35 0.06
C ALA A 260 -1.57 -15.51 -1.44
N THR A 261 -0.63 -15.24 -2.34
CA THR A 261 -0.84 -15.30 -3.79
C THR A 261 -0.39 -16.62 -4.42
N ASN A 262 0.50 -17.37 -3.75
CA ASN A 262 1.11 -18.60 -4.27
C ASN A 262 0.47 -19.88 -3.74
N VAL A 263 -0.60 -19.80 -2.94
CA VAL A 263 -1.13 -20.96 -2.25
C VAL A 263 -2.38 -21.51 -2.92
N ALA A 264 -2.43 -22.87 -3.00
CA ALA A 264 -3.57 -23.64 -3.44
C ALA A 264 -4.85 -23.28 -2.66
N VAL A 265 -6.01 -23.51 -3.28
CA VAL A 265 -7.37 -23.24 -2.77
C VAL A 265 -7.62 -23.58 -1.28
N GLY A 266 -6.82 -24.46 -0.68
CA GLY A 266 -6.89 -24.83 0.74
C GLY A 266 -6.59 -23.69 1.72
N CYS A 267 -5.70 -22.75 1.38
CA CYS A 267 -5.37 -21.64 2.28
C CYS A 267 -6.47 -20.58 2.40
N LEU A 268 -7.27 -20.39 1.37
CA LEU A 268 -8.43 -19.48 1.46
C LEU A 268 -9.46 -20.03 2.48
N ALA A 269 -9.69 -21.33 2.46
CA ALA A 269 -10.60 -21.98 3.43
C ALA A 269 -10.09 -21.85 4.88
N GLU A 270 -8.78 -22.00 5.10
CA GLU A 270 -8.18 -21.79 6.43
C GLU A 270 -8.25 -20.31 6.85
N SER A 271 -7.99 -19.35 5.93
CA SER A 271 -8.11 -17.94 6.22
C SER A 271 -9.54 -17.54 6.56
N LEU A 272 -10.54 -18.07 5.85
CA LEU A 272 -11.96 -17.86 6.15
C LEU A 272 -12.37 -18.50 7.48
N ALA A 273 -11.87 -19.70 7.79
CA ALA A 273 -12.13 -20.33 9.08
C ALA A 273 -11.57 -19.50 10.25
N ARG A 274 -10.36 -18.99 10.12
CA ARG A 274 -9.75 -18.07 11.10
C ARG A 274 -10.51 -16.76 11.20
N TRP A 275 -10.97 -16.21 10.08
CA TRP A 275 -11.82 -15.02 10.04
C TRP A 275 -13.09 -15.22 10.83
N ASN A 276 -13.84 -16.29 10.56
CA ASN A 276 -15.08 -16.60 11.26
C ASN A 276 -14.83 -16.77 12.76
N ALA A 277 -13.82 -17.55 13.16
CA ALA A 277 -13.45 -17.72 14.57
C ALA A 277 -13.09 -16.39 15.26
N HIS A 278 -12.51 -15.44 14.53
CA HIS A 278 -12.13 -14.12 15.04
C HIS A 278 -13.36 -13.23 15.33
N TYR A 279 -14.41 -13.33 14.49
CA TYR A 279 -15.62 -12.50 14.63
C TYR A 279 -16.77 -13.20 15.35
N GLU A 280 -16.70 -14.51 15.57
CA GLU A 280 -17.70 -15.28 16.34
C GLU A 280 -17.35 -15.38 17.84
N SER A 281 -16.15 -14.95 18.24
CA SER A 281 -15.68 -14.94 19.64
C SER A 281 -15.94 -13.59 20.32
#